data_fe2ed2679c4b7695d8c071b5380935c4
#
_entry.id   fe2ed2679c4b7695d8c071b5380935c4
#
_cell.length_a   1.000
_cell.length_b   1.000
_cell.length_c   1.000
_cell.angle_alpha   90.00
_cell.angle_beta   90.00
_cell.angle_gamma   90.00
#
_symmetry.space_group_name_H-M   'P 1'
#
loop_
_entity.id
_entity.type
_entity.pdbx_description
1 polymer ?
#
loop_
_entity_poly.entity_id
_entity_poly.type
_entity_poly.pdbx_seq_one_letter_code
_entity_poly.pdbx_strand_id
1 'polypeptide(L)'
;MIGYPKELSAYCWTLDPNKKYKIEEYKEKRGLSANAYFHLLINKLARYYNLSDEEMKIKMNLDYGTIATDGDKVIGSKFPKGTDTSGIYDYMKWIKEDNGWDCYIYYKRTSKLNTKEFSQLLEGVVQECRDVGIETKEDIEIKKLMEDYEVKYGTNKNVVK
;
A
#
# COMPACT_ATOMS: atom_id res chain seq x y z
N MET A 1 -4.05 22.49 -25.58
CA MET A 1 -3.03 21.61 -26.19
C MET A 1 -1.87 21.46 -25.22
N ILE A 2 -1.38 20.25 -25.03
CA ILE A 2 -0.19 19.93 -24.25
C ILE A 2 0.83 19.37 -25.24
N GLY A 3 2.06 19.86 -25.24
CA GLY A 3 3.12 19.41 -26.15
C GLY A 3 4.46 20.05 -25.85
N TYR A 4 5.49 19.59 -26.52
CA TYR A 4 6.84 20.15 -26.38
C TYR A 4 6.97 21.51 -27.07
N PRO A 5 7.96 22.36 -26.73
CA PRO A 5 8.08 23.73 -27.27
C PRO A 5 8.01 23.81 -28.79
N LYS A 6 8.55 22.83 -29.50
CA LYS A 6 8.51 22.77 -30.97
C LYS A 6 7.09 22.60 -31.51
N GLU A 7 6.30 21.76 -30.86
CA GLU A 7 4.90 21.49 -31.23
C GLU A 7 3.99 22.66 -30.87
N LEU A 8 4.23 23.26 -29.69
CA LEU A 8 3.50 24.43 -29.22
C LEU A 8 3.78 25.65 -30.12
N SER A 9 5.00 25.85 -30.60
CA SER A 9 5.36 26.88 -31.54
C SER A 9 4.55 26.76 -32.84
N ALA A 10 4.50 25.56 -33.42
CA ALA A 10 3.69 25.31 -34.63
C ALA A 10 2.20 25.61 -34.40
N TYR A 11 1.66 25.19 -33.23
CA TYR A 11 0.27 25.44 -32.88
C TYR A 11 -0.04 26.91 -32.66
N CYS A 12 0.89 27.72 -32.08
CA CYS A 12 0.69 29.17 -31.87
C CYS A 12 0.37 29.92 -33.17
N TRP A 13 0.88 29.48 -34.32
CA TRP A 13 0.58 30.06 -35.62
C TRP A 13 -0.86 29.85 -36.10
N THR A 14 -1.57 28.92 -35.50
CA THR A 14 -2.97 28.61 -35.82
C THR A 14 -3.97 29.39 -34.94
N LEU A 15 -3.47 30.16 -33.96
CA LEU A 15 -4.31 30.88 -33.00
C LEU A 15 -4.74 32.23 -33.57
N ASP A 16 -5.89 32.71 -33.08
CA ASP A 16 -6.43 34.03 -33.46
C ASP A 16 -5.48 35.18 -32.98
N PRO A 17 -4.88 35.97 -33.88
CA PRO A 17 -3.91 36.99 -33.51
C PRO A 17 -4.49 38.16 -32.68
N ASN A 18 -5.81 38.25 -32.60
CA ASN A 18 -6.48 39.32 -31.84
C ASN A 18 -6.80 38.91 -30.39
N LYS A 19 -6.48 37.68 -30.01
CA LYS A 19 -6.74 37.12 -28.68
C LYS A 19 -5.44 36.95 -27.88
N LYS A 20 -5.53 37.09 -26.57
CA LYS A 20 -4.43 36.80 -25.66
C LYS A 20 -4.50 35.38 -25.18
N TYR A 21 -3.39 34.69 -25.24
CA TYR A 21 -3.24 33.31 -24.80
C TYR A 21 -2.21 33.22 -23.67
N LYS A 22 -2.43 32.26 -22.75
CA LYS A 22 -1.50 31.94 -21.66
C LYS A 22 -0.86 30.59 -21.94
N ILE A 23 0.45 30.54 -21.95
CA ILE A 23 1.22 29.30 -22.05
C ILE A 23 1.92 29.10 -20.72
N GLU A 24 1.72 27.93 -20.10
CA GLU A 24 2.33 27.56 -18.84
C GLU A 24 3.04 26.22 -18.97
N GLU A 25 4.07 26.00 -18.14
CA GLU A 25 4.70 24.71 -18.02
C GLU A 25 3.67 23.68 -17.53
N TYR A 26 3.46 22.64 -18.32
CA TYR A 26 2.60 21.53 -17.91
C TYR A 26 3.32 20.69 -16.87
N LYS A 27 2.80 20.72 -15.66
CA LYS A 27 3.21 19.80 -14.60
C LYS A 27 2.23 18.65 -14.61
N GLU A 28 2.72 17.46 -14.96
CA GLU A 28 1.93 16.23 -14.77
C GLU A 28 1.39 16.22 -13.34
N LYS A 29 0.07 16.10 -13.20
CA LYS A 29 -0.52 15.90 -11.87
C LYS A 29 0.13 14.65 -11.31
N ARG A 30 0.81 14.78 -10.18
CA ARG A 30 1.35 13.63 -9.47
C ARG A 30 0.23 12.63 -9.28
N GLY A 31 0.36 11.48 -9.92
CA GLY A 31 -0.56 10.38 -9.72
C GLY A 31 -0.61 9.99 -8.24
N LEU A 32 -1.66 9.32 -7.83
CA LEU A 32 -1.78 8.77 -6.49
C LEU A 32 -0.59 7.83 -6.24
N SER A 33 0.19 8.04 -5.18
CA SER A 33 1.29 7.15 -4.84
C SER A 33 0.75 5.76 -4.43
N ALA A 34 1.59 4.72 -4.52
CA ALA A 34 1.21 3.37 -4.08
C ALA A 34 0.74 3.35 -2.62
N ASN A 35 1.40 4.09 -1.74
CA ASN A 35 1.00 4.20 -0.33
C ASN A 35 -0.36 4.91 -0.17
N ALA A 36 -0.60 6.00 -0.88
CA ALA A 36 -1.88 6.70 -0.85
C ALA A 36 -3.00 5.82 -1.46
N TYR A 37 -2.71 5.05 -2.50
CA TYR A 37 -3.64 4.10 -3.09
C TYR A 37 -3.98 2.97 -2.12
N PHE A 38 -2.99 2.41 -1.43
CA PHE A 38 -3.20 1.44 -0.36
C PHE A 38 -4.17 1.96 0.69
N HIS A 39 -3.95 3.17 1.23
CA HIS A 39 -4.86 3.77 2.22
C HIS A 39 -6.24 4.05 1.67
N LEU A 40 -6.38 4.42 0.40
CA LEU A 40 -7.68 4.58 -0.25
C LEU A 40 -8.46 3.26 -0.27
N LEU A 41 -7.81 2.15 -0.63
CA LEU A 41 -8.44 0.84 -0.65
C LEU A 41 -8.79 0.35 0.77
N ILE A 42 -7.91 0.55 1.74
CA ILE A 42 -8.18 0.25 3.15
C ILE A 42 -9.43 0.99 3.62
N ASN A 43 -9.57 2.28 3.33
CA ASN A 43 -10.76 3.06 3.70
C ASN A 43 -12.04 2.51 3.06
N LYS A 44 -12.00 2.12 1.78
CA LYS A 44 -13.15 1.51 1.10
C LYS A 44 -13.55 0.17 1.73
N LEU A 45 -12.58 -0.70 2.02
CA LEU A 45 -12.81 -1.98 2.70
C LEU A 45 -13.33 -1.79 4.13
N ALA A 46 -12.77 -0.84 4.89
CA ALA A 46 -13.21 -0.51 6.24
C ALA A 46 -14.69 -0.13 6.27
N ARG A 47 -15.12 0.71 5.33
CA ARG A 47 -16.54 1.06 5.18
C ARG A 47 -17.41 -0.15 4.82
N TYR A 48 -16.92 -1.00 3.92
CA TYR A 48 -17.66 -2.20 3.52
C TYR A 48 -17.86 -3.17 4.69
N TYR A 49 -16.82 -3.40 5.50
CA TYR A 49 -16.86 -4.29 6.66
C TYR A 49 -17.33 -3.61 7.97
N ASN A 50 -17.64 -2.32 7.93
CA ASN A 50 -18.01 -1.52 9.11
C ASN A 50 -16.94 -1.55 10.22
N LEU A 51 -15.69 -1.40 9.82
CA LEU A 51 -14.51 -1.31 10.68
C LEU A 51 -13.88 0.08 10.60
N SER A 52 -13.03 0.42 11.55
CA SER A 52 -12.14 1.57 11.41
C SER A 52 -11.02 1.27 10.38
N ASP A 53 -10.42 2.33 9.83
CA ASP A 53 -9.31 2.19 8.90
C ASP A 53 -8.12 1.44 9.53
N GLU A 54 -7.86 1.67 10.81
CA GLU A 54 -6.79 1.00 11.55
C GLU A 54 -7.07 -0.50 11.75
N GLU A 55 -8.28 -0.86 12.17
CA GLU A 55 -8.70 -2.27 12.29
C GLU A 55 -8.61 -2.99 10.93
N MET A 56 -9.06 -2.32 9.85
CA MET A 56 -8.97 -2.90 8.52
C MET A 56 -7.54 -3.07 8.05
N LYS A 57 -6.66 -2.10 8.32
CA LYS A 57 -5.24 -2.17 8.01
C LYS A 57 -4.56 -3.34 8.73
N ILE A 58 -4.84 -3.50 10.02
CA ILE A 58 -4.35 -4.63 10.81
C ILE A 58 -4.85 -5.95 10.23
N LYS A 59 -6.14 -6.06 9.94
CA LYS A 59 -6.74 -7.26 9.35
C LYS A 59 -6.05 -7.64 8.04
N MET A 60 -5.89 -6.70 7.13
CA MET A 60 -5.23 -6.95 5.84
C MET A 60 -3.77 -7.34 6.02
N ASN A 61 -3.08 -6.75 6.98
CA ASN A 61 -1.71 -7.12 7.28
C ASN A 61 -1.60 -8.56 7.84
N LEU A 62 -2.53 -8.97 8.70
CA LEU A 62 -2.56 -10.34 9.24
C LEU A 62 -2.96 -11.39 8.19
N ASP A 63 -3.69 -10.98 7.15
CA ASP A 63 -4.12 -11.88 6.06
C ASP A 63 -3.09 -11.98 4.92
N TYR A 64 -2.46 -10.87 4.56
CA TYR A 64 -1.60 -10.75 3.37
C TYR A 64 -0.19 -10.21 3.64
N GLY A 65 0.10 -9.79 4.85
CA GLY A 65 1.38 -9.21 5.23
C GLY A 65 2.49 -10.23 5.44
N THR A 66 3.60 -9.75 5.95
CA THR A 66 4.82 -10.54 6.15
C THR A 66 5.01 -10.92 7.62
N ILE A 67 5.27 -12.19 7.87
CA ILE A 67 5.61 -12.70 9.20
C ILE A 67 6.93 -12.08 9.67
N ALA A 68 6.96 -11.65 10.93
CA ALA A 68 8.19 -11.14 11.54
C ALA A 68 9.14 -12.30 11.88
N THR A 69 10.41 -12.14 11.53
CA THR A 69 11.47 -13.12 11.79
C THR A 69 12.68 -12.48 12.42
N ASP A 70 13.42 -13.28 13.20
CA ASP A 70 14.77 -12.98 13.65
C ASP A 70 15.71 -14.03 13.03
N GLY A 71 16.44 -13.60 11.99
CA GLY A 71 17.09 -14.55 11.08
C GLY A 71 16.08 -15.48 10.44
N ASP A 72 16.28 -16.79 10.57
CA ASP A 72 15.38 -17.83 10.05
C ASP A 72 14.26 -18.23 11.03
N LYS A 73 14.21 -17.62 12.21
CA LYS A 73 13.25 -17.97 13.26
C LYS A 73 12.05 -17.04 13.24
N VAL A 74 10.85 -17.60 13.23
CA VAL A 74 9.60 -16.86 13.37
C VAL A 74 9.49 -16.30 14.78
N ILE A 75 9.17 -15.01 14.88
CA ILE A 75 8.91 -14.34 16.15
C ILE A 75 7.45 -14.60 16.54
N GLY A 76 7.24 -15.00 17.79
CA GLY A 76 5.92 -15.24 18.34
C GLY A 76 5.92 -15.25 19.86
N SER A 77 4.74 -15.45 20.43
CA SER A 77 4.53 -15.55 21.88
C SER A 77 3.56 -16.66 22.22
N LYS A 78 3.66 -17.14 23.45
CA LYS A 78 2.69 -18.04 24.04
C LYS A 78 2.08 -17.42 25.28
N PHE A 79 0.78 -17.51 25.42
CA PHE A 79 0.04 -17.04 26.61
C PHE A 79 -0.80 -18.19 27.16
N PRO A 80 -1.03 -18.25 28.48
CA PRO A 80 -1.98 -19.20 29.05
C PRO A 80 -3.34 -19.08 28.34
N LYS A 81 -3.99 -20.21 28.07
CA LYS A 81 -5.29 -20.24 27.38
C LYS A 81 -6.28 -19.30 28.07
N GLY A 82 -6.97 -18.48 27.26
CA GLY A 82 -7.97 -17.52 27.72
C GLY A 82 -7.39 -16.23 28.27
N THR A 83 -6.08 -15.99 28.10
CA THR A 83 -5.46 -14.67 28.41
C THR A 83 -6.03 -13.62 27.47
N ASP A 84 -6.46 -12.49 28.04
CA ASP A 84 -6.79 -11.31 27.23
C ASP A 84 -5.52 -10.71 26.65
N THR A 85 -5.35 -10.81 25.34
CA THR A 85 -4.19 -10.32 24.60
C THR A 85 -4.41 -8.94 23.99
N SER A 86 -5.60 -8.33 24.22
CA SER A 86 -5.90 -6.99 23.70
C SER A 86 -4.89 -5.97 24.25
N GLY A 87 -4.36 -5.13 23.33
CA GLY A 87 -3.38 -4.11 23.67
C GLY A 87 -1.94 -4.59 23.89
N ILE A 88 -1.65 -5.90 23.76
CA ILE A 88 -0.27 -6.39 23.84
C ILE A 88 0.49 -6.06 22.56
N TYR A 89 -0.02 -6.54 21.43
CA TYR A 89 0.53 -6.27 20.11
C TYR A 89 -0.52 -6.53 19.03
N ASP A 90 -0.87 -5.52 18.25
CA ASP A 90 -1.98 -5.61 17.29
C ASP A 90 -1.68 -6.50 16.09
N TYR A 91 -0.39 -6.68 15.75
CA TYR A 91 0.07 -7.43 14.59
C TYR A 91 0.47 -8.87 14.95
N MET A 92 -0.28 -9.52 15.83
CA MET A 92 -0.11 -10.93 16.14
C MET A 92 -1.34 -11.73 15.75
N LYS A 93 -1.12 -12.96 15.27
CA LYS A 93 -2.17 -13.88 14.83
C LYS A 93 -2.12 -15.15 15.65
N TRP A 94 -3.25 -15.53 16.19
CA TRP A 94 -3.40 -16.85 16.85
C TRP A 94 -3.22 -17.97 15.82
N ILE A 95 -2.45 -18.97 16.16
CA ILE A 95 -2.13 -20.11 15.29
C ILE A 95 -2.73 -21.39 15.79
N LYS A 96 -2.51 -21.69 17.08
CA LYS A 96 -2.96 -22.95 17.70
C LYS A 96 -2.93 -22.88 19.21
N GLU A 97 -3.64 -23.81 19.82
CA GLU A 97 -3.44 -24.17 21.23
C GLU A 97 -2.42 -25.30 21.34
N ASP A 98 -1.56 -25.23 22.33
CA ASP A 98 -0.56 -26.25 22.64
C ASP A 98 -0.45 -26.42 24.16
N ASN A 99 -0.98 -27.54 24.68
CA ASN A 99 -0.93 -27.90 26.09
C ASN A 99 -1.39 -26.80 27.06
N GLY A 100 -2.52 -26.16 26.79
CA GLY A 100 -3.07 -25.10 27.61
C GLY A 100 -2.48 -23.71 27.34
N TRP A 101 -1.71 -23.57 26.26
CA TRP A 101 -1.13 -22.30 25.82
C TRP A 101 -1.66 -21.91 24.44
N ASP A 102 -2.10 -20.68 24.32
CA ASP A 102 -2.41 -20.06 23.04
C ASP A 102 -1.12 -19.54 22.39
N CYS A 103 -0.83 -20.02 21.19
CA CYS A 103 0.38 -19.67 20.42
C CYS A 103 0.05 -18.65 19.35
N TYR A 104 0.83 -17.59 19.31
CA TYR A 104 0.72 -16.49 18.36
C TYR A 104 2.00 -16.31 17.59
N ILE A 105 1.89 -15.90 16.31
CA ILE A 105 3.01 -15.40 15.50
C ILE A 105 2.83 -13.92 15.25
N TYR A 106 3.96 -13.22 15.07
CA TYR A 106 3.98 -11.80 14.84
C TYR A 106 4.16 -11.48 13.36
N TYR A 107 3.51 -10.43 12.94
CA TYR A 107 3.62 -9.85 11.60
C TYR A 107 4.37 -8.53 11.66
N LYS A 108 5.07 -8.19 10.59
CA LYS A 108 5.71 -6.88 10.46
C LYS A 108 4.64 -5.80 10.35
N ARG A 109 4.81 -4.69 11.05
CA ARG A 109 3.99 -3.49 10.81
C ARG A 109 4.19 -2.98 9.38
N THR A 110 3.17 -2.37 8.79
CA THR A 110 3.23 -1.81 7.42
C THR A 110 4.40 -0.85 7.23
N SER A 111 4.73 -0.05 8.24
CA SER A 111 5.89 0.88 8.23
C SER A 111 7.26 0.18 8.18
N LYS A 112 7.33 -1.12 8.46
CA LYS A 112 8.57 -1.93 8.46
C LYS A 112 8.71 -2.83 7.22
N LEU A 113 7.73 -2.84 6.34
CA LEU A 113 7.77 -3.61 5.11
C LEU A 113 8.79 -3.00 4.12
N ASN A 114 9.57 -3.87 3.47
CA ASN A 114 10.33 -3.46 2.30
C ASN A 114 9.41 -3.34 1.07
N THR A 115 9.96 -2.89 -0.06
CA THR A 115 9.18 -2.65 -1.28
C THR A 115 8.46 -3.90 -1.77
N LYS A 116 9.14 -5.06 -1.77
CA LYS A 116 8.57 -6.34 -2.21
C LYS A 116 7.46 -6.81 -1.27
N GLU A 117 7.68 -6.72 0.03
CA GLU A 117 6.70 -7.07 1.06
C GLU A 117 5.46 -6.16 0.99
N PHE A 118 5.67 -4.87 0.74
CA PHE A 118 4.57 -3.92 0.55
C PHE A 118 3.78 -4.19 -0.74
N SER A 119 4.47 -4.56 -1.83
CA SER A 119 3.82 -4.97 -3.08
C SER A 119 2.90 -6.16 -2.87
N GLN A 120 3.37 -7.18 -2.15
CA GLN A 120 2.58 -8.36 -1.81
C GLN A 120 1.35 -8.01 -0.97
N LEU A 121 1.50 -7.13 0.02
CA LEU A 121 0.37 -6.65 0.82
C LEU A 121 -0.65 -5.88 -0.02
N LEU A 122 -0.19 -4.99 -0.90
CA LEU A 122 -1.06 -4.23 -1.80
C LEU A 122 -1.83 -5.14 -2.75
N GLU A 123 -1.17 -6.14 -3.33
CA GLU A 123 -1.83 -7.15 -4.19
C GLU A 123 -2.95 -7.88 -3.44
N GLY A 124 -2.71 -8.29 -2.19
CA GLY A 124 -3.71 -8.91 -1.33
C GLY A 124 -4.90 -7.98 -1.06
N VAL A 125 -4.66 -6.71 -0.76
CA VAL A 125 -5.71 -5.71 -0.55
C VAL A 125 -6.52 -5.46 -1.82
N VAL A 126 -5.87 -5.40 -2.98
CA VAL A 126 -6.56 -5.27 -4.28
C VAL A 126 -7.45 -6.48 -4.54
N GLN A 127 -6.96 -7.69 -4.27
CA GLN A 127 -7.75 -8.90 -4.43
C GLN A 127 -8.97 -8.90 -3.51
N GLU A 128 -8.81 -8.56 -2.24
CA GLU A 128 -9.92 -8.44 -1.30
C GLU A 128 -10.98 -7.44 -1.79
N CYS A 129 -10.55 -6.28 -2.30
CA CYS A 129 -11.46 -5.30 -2.88
C CYS A 129 -12.26 -5.88 -4.05
N ARG A 130 -11.62 -6.60 -4.96
CA ARG A 130 -12.26 -7.24 -6.12
C ARG A 130 -13.26 -8.30 -5.70
N ASP A 131 -12.90 -9.11 -4.71
CA ASP A 131 -13.75 -10.20 -4.20
C ASP A 131 -15.06 -9.68 -3.60
N VAL A 132 -15.06 -8.48 -3.02
CA VAL A 132 -16.27 -7.84 -2.47
C VAL A 132 -16.91 -6.83 -3.44
N GLY A 133 -16.43 -6.74 -4.69
CA GLY A 133 -17.01 -5.87 -5.72
C GLY A 133 -16.63 -4.40 -5.61
N ILE A 134 -15.57 -4.06 -4.88
CA ILE A 134 -15.02 -2.70 -4.84
C ILE A 134 -14.14 -2.49 -6.07
N GLU A 135 -14.41 -1.42 -6.82
CA GLU A 135 -13.64 -1.06 -8.01
C GLU A 135 -12.19 -0.71 -7.65
N THR A 136 -11.26 -1.29 -8.40
CA THR A 136 -9.82 -1.08 -8.28
C THR A 136 -9.23 -0.56 -9.60
N LYS A 137 -8.01 -0.03 -9.54
CA LYS A 137 -7.22 0.24 -10.74
C LYS A 137 -6.92 -1.04 -11.51
N GLU A 138 -6.64 -0.90 -12.80
CA GLU A 138 -6.17 -2.02 -13.61
C GLU A 138 -4.75 -2.45 -13.20
N ASP A 139 -4.41 -3.71 -13.46
CA ASP A 139 -3.12 -4.29 -13.04
C ASP A 139 -1.92 -3.52 -13.59
N ILE A 140 -2.02 -2.98 -14.80
CA ILE A 140 -0.95 -2.18 -15.42
C ILE A 140 -0.72 -0.87 -14.66
N GLU A 141 -1.77 -0.23 -14.16
CA GLU A 141 -1.66 0.99 -13.35
C GLU A 141 -1.07 0.69 -11.97
N ILE A 142 -1.49 -0.42 -11.35
CA ILE A 142 -0.96 -0.87 -10.06
C ILE A 142 0.52 -1.20 -10.17
N LYS A 143 0.92 -1.90 -11.23
CA LYS A 143 2.32 -2.20 -11.52
C LYS A 143 3.16 -0.94 -11.64
N LYS A 144 2.69 0.06 -12.37
CA LYS A 144 3.35 1.36 -12.50
C LYS A 144 3.50 2.08 -11.15
N LEU A 145 2.45 2.05 -10.32
CA LEU A 145 2.52 2.62 -8.95
C LEU A 145 3.60 1.95 -8.11
N MET A 146 3.77 0.63 -8.23
CA MET A 146 4.79 -0.11 -7.50
C MET A 146 6.19 0.13 -8.04
N GLU A 147 6.38 0.27 -9.34
CA GLU A 147 7.66 0.66 -9.95
C GLU A 147 8.10 2.05 -9.46
N ASP A 148 7.19 3.03 -9.44
CA ASP A 148 7.47 4.38 -8.92
C ASP A 148 7.79 4.35 -7.41
N TYR A 149 7.12 3.49 -6.65
CA TYR A 149 7.40 3.28 -5.23
C TYR A 149 8.79 2.68 -5.00
N GLU A 150 9.19 1.69 -5.80
CA GLU A 150 10.49 1.05 -5.73
C GLU A 150 11.61 2.05 -6.05
N VAL A 151 11.48 2.86 -7.08
CA VAL A 151 12.43 3.93 -7.42
C VAL A 151 12.60 4.90 -6.24
N LYS A 152 11.52 5.26 -5.57
CA LYS A 152 11.55 6.23 -4.46
C LYS A 152 12.12 5.66 -3.17
N TYR A 153 11.83 4.41 -2.85
CA TYR A 153 12.12 3.81 -1.54
C TYR A 153 13.06 2.62 -1.58
N GLY A 154 13.24 1.98 -2.75
CA GLY A 154 14.07 0.79 -2.90
C GLY A 154 15.56 1.06 -2.74
N THR A 155 16.04 2.22 -3.15
CA THR A 155 17.45 2.64 -3.07
C THR A 155 17.89 3.05 -1.66
N ASN A 156 16.98 3.39 -0.77
CA ASN A 156 17.33 3.84 0.60
C ASN A 156 17.58 2.72 1.61
N LYS A 157 17.41 1.44 1.24
CA LYS A 157 17.62 0.31 2.16
C LYS A 157 18.97 -0.40 1.99
N ASN A 158 19.80 0.04 1.04
CA ASN A 158 21.15 -0.52 0.83
C ASN A 158 22.29 0.30 1.45
N VAL A 159 21.99 1.27 2.29
CA VAL A 159 23.00 2.07 3.01
C VAL A 159 22.81 1.94 4.51
N VAL A 160 22.93 0.72 5.03
CA VAL A 160 23.39 0.48 6.41
C VAL A 160 24.32 -0.71 6.34
N LYS A 161 25.55 -0.41 6.10
CA LYS A 161 26.63 -1.31 6.49
C LYS A 161 26.99 -1.01 7.95
#